data_4aacd2a189b1e80eff243d3dc24b82fa
#
_entry.id   4aacd2a189b1e80eff243d3dc24b82fa
#
_cell.length_a   1.000
_cell.length_b   1.000
_cell.length_c   1.000
_cell.angle_alpha   90.00
_cell.angle_beta   90.00
_cell.angle_gamma   90.00
#
_symmetry.space_group_name_H-M   'P 1'
#
loop_
_entity.id
_entity.type
_entity.pdbx_description
1 polymer ?
#
loop_
_entity_poly.entity_id
_entity_poly.type
_entity_poly.pdbx_seq_one_letter_code
_entity_poly.pdbx_strand_id
1 'polypeptide(L)'
;MNNTIKYKYAKDHNQKIVEISTINKHDRNNSQYYCISCGKELIARLGEKNQHHFAHKSNADNISCNNETYLHNLAKIKIKEKFDHSNTLIIKLNKNIICSSVNTCEFSLGTKTCRNIQEKVVNLKSYYNACTTEKQIENFRADILLENNIRSIKPLLIEICVTHPCSEEKINSKLPIIEIPINSEDDIKDIEKNTELKGKIYNITLKDAYRPLEIVYPIPVSYTHLTLPTTERV
;
A
#
# COMPACT_ATOMS: atom_id res chain seq x y z
N MET A 1 -32.85 -9.64 -3.28
CA MET A 1 -32.56 -8.87 -2.06
C MET A 1 -31.52 -7.83 -2.43
N ASN A 2 -31.87 -6.56 -2.40
CA ASN A 2 -30.91 -5.47 -2.70
C ASN A 2 -29.91 -5.42 -1.54
N ASN A 3 -28.72 -5.94 -1.74
CA ASN A 3 -27.62 -5.83 -0.79
C ASN A 3 -27.17 -4.37 -0.76
N THR A 4 -27.76 -3.58 0.13
CA THR A 4 -27.34 -2.17 0.32
C THR A 4 -25.95 -2.17 0.88
N ILE A 5 -24.99 -1.65 0.12
CA ILE A 5 -23.59 -1.56 0.53
C ILE A 5 -23.50 -0.70 1.81
N LYS A 6 -22.80 -1.19 2.80
CA LYS A 6 -22.56 -0.53 4.09
C LYS A 6 -21.15 0.03 4.10
N TYR A 7 -21.02 1.36 4.13
CA TYR A 7 -19.73 2.04 4.09
C TYR A 7 -19.31 2.49 5.48
N LYS A 8 -18.05 2.29 5.85
CA LYS A 8 -17.46 2.84 7.09
C LYS A 8 -16.97 4.28 6.91
N TYR A 9 -16.67 4.69 5.67
CA TYR A 9 -16.12 6.01 5.36
C TYR A 9 -17.01 6.78 4.39
N ALA A 10 -17.02 8.10 4.57
CA ALA A 10 -17.71 9.05 3.70
C ALA A 10 -16.88 10.34 3.59
N LYS A 11 -17.25 11.22 2.66
CA LYS A 11 -16.77 12.61 2.64
C LYS A 11 -17.75 13.49 3.39
N ASP A 12 -17.25 14.44 4.18
CA ASP A 12 -18.04 15.53 4.73
C ASP A 12 -18.23 16.67 3.72
N HIS A 13 -18.92 17.74 4.12
CA HIS A 13 -19.14 18.93 3.28
C HIS A 13 -17.82 19.64 2.87
N ASN A 14 -16.73 19.46 3.63
CA ASN A 14 -15.40 19.98 3.33
C ASN A 14 -14.57 19.02 2.47
N GLN A 15 -15.16 17.94 1.93
CA GLN A 15 -14.49 16.88 1.18
C GLN A 15 -13.46 16.06 2.00
N LYS A 16 -13.48 16.19 3.34
CA LYS A 16 -12.62 15.42 4.23
C LYS A 16 -13.22 14.04 4.47
N ILE A 17 -12.35 13.03 4.51
CA ILE A 17 -12.78 11.66 4.83
C ILE A 17 -13.09 11.53 6.32
N VAL A 18 -14.28 11.06 6.62
CA VAL A 18 -14.76 10.78 7.99
C VAL A 18 -15.11 9.30 8.13
N GLU A 19 -14.77 8.72 9.28
CA GLU A 19 -15.14 7.36 9.64
C GLU A 19 -16.44 7.38 10.46
N ILE A 20 -17.35 6.44 10.19
CA ILE A 20 -18.64 6.34 10.89
C ILE A 20 -18.51 6.24 12.40
N SER A 21 -17.40 5.66 12.90
CA SER A 21 -17.10 5.53 14.33
C SER A 21 -16.88 6.88 15.03
N THR A 22 -16.53 7.94 14.29
CA THR A 22 -16.31 9.28 14.83
C THR A 22 -17.58 10.13 14.87
N ILE A 23 -18.70 9.63 14.33
CA ILE A 23 -19.96 10.38 14.22
C ILE A 23 -20.82 10.15 15.46
N ASN A 24 -21.18 11.25 16.13
CA ASN A 24 -22.08 11.23 17.27
C ASN A 24 -23.55 11.30 16.83
N LYS A 25 -24.45 10.72 17.66
CA LYS A 25 -25.91 10.75 17.39
C LYS A 25 -26.46 12.18 17.23
N HIS A 26 -25.89 13.16 17.95
CA HIS A 26 -26.29 14.55 17.88
C HIS A 26 -25.88 15.23 16.56
N ASP A 27 -24.71 14.87 16.01
CA ASP A 27 -24.16 15.48 14.78
C ASP A 27 -24.74 14.88 13.51
N ARG A 28 -25.44 13.75 13.64
CA ARG A 28 -26.03 12.99 12.52
C ARG A 28 -26.90 13.84 11.61
N ASN A 29 -27.72 14.72 12.18
CA ASN A 29 -28.69 15.53 11.45
C ASN A 29 -28.13 16.89 11.00
N ASN A 30 -26.98 17.30 11.55
CA ASN A 30 -26.37 18.60 11.30
C ASN A 30 -25.24 18.53 10.27
N SER A 31 -24.86 17.33 9.84
CA SER A 31 -23.73 17.13 8.90
C SER A 31 -24.23 16.42 7.65
N GLN A 32 -23.70 16.86 6.51
CA GLN A 32 -23.93 16.23 5.22
C GLN A 32 -22.76 15.31 4.89
N TYR A 33 -23.07 14.12 4.42
CA TYR A 33 -22.07 13.11 4.04
C TYR A 33 -22.27 12.69 2.59
N TYR A 34 -21.18 12.41 1.89
CA TYR A 34 -21.17 12.08 0.48
C TYR A 34 -20.40 10.82 0.19
N CYS A 35 -20.86 10.03 -0.76
CA CYS A 35 -20.22 8.81 -1.19
C CYS A 35 -18.89 9.09 -1.90
N ILE A 36 -17.84 8.39 -1.50
CA ILE A 36 -16.49 8.51 -2.08
C ILE A 36 -16.47 8.05 -3.55
N SER A 37 -17.36 7.12 -3.92
CA SER A 37 -17.45 6.58 -5.27
C SER A 37 -18.25 7.48 -6.20
N CYS A 38 -19.52 7.76 -5.87
CA CYS A 38 -20.46 8.43 -6.77
C CYS A 38 -20.79 9.89 -6.40
N GLY A 39 -20.27 10.41 -5.29
CA GLY A 39 -20.52 11.77 -4.82
C GLY A 39 -21.92 12.06 -4.30
N LYS A 40 -22.85 11.08 -4.34
CA LYS A 40 -24.22 11.26 -3.87
C LYS A 40 -24.29 11.27 -2.35
N GLU A 41 -25.32 11.91 -1.81
CA GLU A 41 -25.53 12.05 -0.37
C GLU A 41 -25.74 10.70 0.33
N LEU A 42 -25.13 10.58 1.50
CA LEU A 42 -25.21 9.43 2.39
C LEU A 42 -25.89 9.83 3.71
N ILE A 43 -26.52 8.85 4.35
CA ILE A 43 -27.08 8.96 5.69
C ILE A 43 -26.23 8.12 6.64
N ALA A 44 -25.83 8.70 7.77
CA ALA A 44 -25.21 7.96 8.86
C ALA A 44 -26.29 7.16 9.61
N ARG A 45 -26.17 5.82 9.60
CA ARG A 45 -27.05 4.90 10.30
C ARG A 45 -26.39 4.46 11.61
N LEU A 46 -26.85 5.02 12.73
CA LEU A 46 -26.28 4.85 14.08
C LEU A 46 -27.27 4.12 15.01
N GLY A 47 -27.94 3.09 14.50
CA GLY A 47 -28.92 2.31 15.25
C GLY A 47 -28.26 1.33 16.25
N GLU A 48 -28.97 1.01 17.33
CA GLU A 48 -28.43 0.16 18.42
C GLU A 48 -28.30 -1.32 18.05
N LYS A 49 -29.14 -1.81 17.13
CA LYS A 49 -29.20 -3.23 16.75
C LYS A 49 -28.27 -3.61 15.60
N ASN A 50 -27.83 -2.64 14.80
CA ASN A 50 -27.03 -2.90 13.61
C ASN A 50 -25.69 -2.14 13.70
N GLN A 51 -24.68 -2.73 13.06
CA GLN A 51 -23.38 -2.04 12.91
C GLN A 51 -23.58 -0.66 12.27
N HIS A 52 -22.94 0.36 12.85
CA HIS A 52 -22.97 1.70 12.33
C HIS A 52 -22.34 1.76 10.93
N HIS A 53 -23.00 2.46 10.00
CA HIS A 53 -22.52 2.58 8.62
C HIS A 53 -23.16 3.79 7.92
N PHE A 54 -22.53 4.25 6.86
CA PHE A 54 -23.14 5.15 5.90
C PHE A 54 -23.92 4.37 4.84
N ALA A 55 -25.06 4.88 4.41
CA ALA A 55 -25.87 4.30 3.35
C ALA A 55 -26.44 5.42 2.45
N HIS A 56 -26.66 5.14 1.17
CA HIS A 56 -27.36 6.06 0.29
C HIS A 56 -28.80 6.29 0.74
N LYS A 57 -29.31 7.50 0.51
CA LYS A 57 -30.74 7.78 0.66
C LYS A 57 -31.53 6.90 -0.31
N SER A 58 -32.65 6.32 0.14
CA SER A 58 -33.46 5.33 -0.60
C SER A 58 -34.10 5.85 -1.88
N ASN A 59 -34.13 7.18 -2.11
CA ASN A 59 -34.75 7.82 -3.27
C ASN A 59 -33.77 8.21 -4.38
N ALA A 60 -32.53 7.72 -4.32
CA ALA A 60 -31.57 7.99 -5.39
C ALA A 60 -31.76 6.96 -6.52
N ASP A 61 -32.64 7.28 -7.48
CA ASP A 61 -32.82 6.52 -8.70
C ASP A 61 -31.46 6.29 -9.39
N ASN A 62 -31.22 5.05 -9.83
CA ASN A 62 -30.01 4.63 -10.53
C ASN A 62 -28.69 4.90 -9.78
N ILE A 63 -28.54 4.37 -8.57
CA ILE A 63 -27.24 4.36 -7.90
C ILE A 63 -26.37 3.27 -8.52
N SER A 64 -25.60 3.64 -9.53
CA SER A 64 -24.52 2.79 -10.07
C SER A 64 -23.28 2.85 -9.17
N CYS A 65 -23.48 2.76 -7.85
CA CYS A 65 -22.36 2.80 -6.91
C CYS A 65 -21.74 1.41 -6.81
N ASN A 66 -20.48 1.31 -7.21
CA ASN A 66 -19.71 0.08 -7.18
C ASN A 66 -18.78 0.08 -5.98
N ASN A 67 -18.77 -1.03 -5.25
CA ASN A 67 -17.88 -1.22 -4.10
C ASN A 67 -16.40 -1.19 -4.50
N GLU A 68 -16.07 -1.71 -5.66
CA GLU A 68 -14.73 -1.64 -6.23
C GLU A 68 -14.24 -0.20 -6.37
N THR A 69 -15.02 0.66 -7.05
CA THR A 69 -14.71 2.09 -7.21
C THR A 69 -14.60 2.81 -5.86
N TYR A 70 -15.44 2.42 -4.89
CA TYR A 70 -15.37 2.98 -3.55
C TYR A 70 -14.05 2.63 -2.84
N LEU A 71 -13.69 1.34 -2.78
CA LEU A 71 -12.44 0.88 -2.15
C LEU A 71 -11.22 1.45 -2.84
N HIS A 72 -11.22 1.47 -4.17
CA HIS A 72 -10.16 2.03 -4.99
C HIS A 72 -9.92 3.51 -4.68
N ASN A 73 -10.99 4.34 -4.67
CA ASN A 73 -10.88 5.76 -4.38
C ASN A 73 -10.50 6.03 -2.92
N LEU A 74 -11.05 5.28 -1.97
CA LEU A 74 -10.71 5.41 -0.56
C LEU A 74 -9.24 5.09 -0.33
N ALA A 75 -8.72 4.00 -0.90
CA ALA A 75 -7.32 3.61 -0.77
C ALA A 75 -6.38 4.69 -1.33
N LYS A 76 -6.67 5.25 -2.51
CA LYS A 76 -5.88 6.37 -3.08
C LYS A 76 -5.81 7.56 -2.14
N ILE A 77 -6.96 7.97 -1.59
CA ILE A 77 -7.01 9.10 -0.66
C ILE A 77 -6.17 8.81 0.58
N LYS A 78 -6.34 7.63 1.19
CA LYS A 78 -5.67 7.26 2.44
C LYS A 78 -4.15 7.09 2.29
N ILE A 79 -3.68 6.52 1.18
CA ILE A 79 -2.25 6.42 0.89
C ILE A 79 -1.65 7.83 0.65
N LYS A 80 -2.37 8.70 -0.07
CA LYS A 80 -1.93 10.08 -0.27
C LYS A 80 -1.87 10.85 1.05
N GLU A 81 -2.92 10.81 1.87
CA GLU A 81 -2.95 11.43 3.20
C GLU A 81 -1.78 10.95 4.05
N LYS A 82 -1.51 9.63 4.03
CA LYS A 82 -0.38 9.05 4.73
C LYS A 82 0.95 9.55 4.20
N PHE A 83 1.13 9.61 2.88
CA PHE A 83 2.34 10.17 2.30
C PHE A 83 2.53 11.63 2.73
N ASP A 84 1.49 12.44 2.67
CA ASP A 84 1.59 13.88 2.96
C ASP A 84 1.88 14.18 4.44
N HIS A 85 1.32 13.39 5.38
CA HIS A 85 1.39 13.65 6.80
C HIS A 85 2.41 12.79 7.58
N SER A 86 2.95 11.73 6.97
CA SER A 86 3.92 10.84 7.62
C SER A 86 5.35 11.13 7.16
N ASN A 87 6.30 10.97 8.08
CA ASN A 87 7.72 11.03 7.75
C ASN A 87 8.26 9.71 7.16
N THR A 88 7.44 8.65 7.23
CA THR A 88 7.82 7.31 6.78
C THR A 88 6.72 6.66 5.98
N LEU A 89 7.10 6.09 4.83
CA LEU A 89 6.27 5.20 4.03
C LEU A 89 7.18 4.07 3.53
N ILE A 90 7.04 2.90 4.12
CA ILE A 90 8.02 1.81 3.99
C ILE A 90 7.51 0.77 3.02
N ILE A 91 8.41 0.23 2.22
CA ILE A 91 8.25 -1.01 1.47
C ILE A 91 9.35 -1.99 1.82
N LYS A 92 9.10 -3.27 1.65
CA LYS A 92 10.07 -4.34 1.79
C LYS A 92 10.39 -4.95 0.44
N LEU A 93 11.67 -4.96 0.08
CA LEU A 93 12.19 -5.54 -1.15
C LEU A 93 12.93 -6.82 -0.82
N ASN A 94 12.57 -7.91 -1.46
CA ASN A 94 13.30 -9.16 -1.35
C ASN A 94 14.44 -9.21 -2.37
N LYS A 95 15.67 -9.34 -1.91
CA LYS A 95 16.86 -9.52 -2.74
C LYS A 95 17.37 -10.95 -2.64
N ASN A 96 17.48 -11.61 -3.77
CA ASN A 96 18.24 -12.85 -3.84
C ASN A 96 19.73 -12.54 -3.76
N ILE A 97 20.39 -12.99 -2.71
CA ILE A 97 21.84 -12.88 -2.54
C ILE A 97 22.45 -14.24 -2.82
N ILE A 98 23.49 -14.26 -3.64
CA ILE A 98 24.36 -15.43 -3.77
C ILE A 98 25.26 -15.43 -2.54
N CYS A 99 25.26 -16.51 -1.78
CA CYS A 99 26.13 -16.67 -0.63
C CYS A 99 27.61 -16.53 -1.05
N SER A 100 28.36 -15.68 -0.37
CA SER A 100 29.80 -15.49 -0.64
C SER A 100 30.61 -16.77 -0.48
N SER A 101 30.16 -17.67 0.40
CA SER A 101 30.79 -18.96 0.65
C SER A 101 30.25 -20.12 -0.19
N VAL A 102 29.49 -19.83 -1.26
CA VAL A 102 28.81 -20.87 -2.05
C VAL A 102 29.78 -21.89 -2.65
N ASN A 103 31.01 -21.48 -2.97
CA ASN A 103 32.04 -22.36 -3.56
C ASN A 103 32.73 -23.28 -2.54
N THR A 104 32.69 -22.92 -1.27
CA THR A 104 33.34 -23.64 -0.17
C THR A 104 32.34 -24.26 0.81
N CYS A 105 31.05 -24.05 0.59
CA CYS A 105 30.00 -24.51 1.46
C CYS A 105 29.63 -25.97 1.17
N GLU A 106 29.81 -26.84 2.14
CA GLU A 106 29.46 -28.25 2.06
C GLU A 106 27.97 -28.49 1.84
N PHE A 107 27.11 -27.55 2.28
CA PHE A 107 25.66 -27.58 2.09
C PHE A 107 25.21 -27.15 0.71
N SER A 108 26.09 -26.63 -0.15
CA SER A 108 25.72 -26.19 -1.50
C SER A 108 25.43 -27.36 -2.45
N LEU A 109 25.64 -28.59 -2.01
CA LEU A 109 25.43 -29.85 -2.77
C LEU A 109 25.98 -29.82 -4.21
N GLY A 110 27.06 -29.08 -4.43
CA GLY A 110 27.66 -28.92 -5.75
C GLY A 110 26.89 -28.07 -6.75
N THR A 111 25.73 -27.50 -6.37
CA THR A 111 24.88 -26.72 -7.29
C THR A 111 25.37 -25.28 -7.50
N LYS A 112 26.36 -24.81 -6.75
CA LYS A 112 26.86 -23.42 -6.74
C LYS A 112 25.77 -22.33 -6.61
N THR A 113 24.59 -22.71 -6.11
CA THR A 113 23.40 -21.84 -6.02
C THR A 113 22.82 -21.88 -4.61
N CYS A 114 23.55 -21.34 -3.66
CA CYS A 114 22.95 -21.02 -2.36
C CYS A 114 22.24 -19.68 -2.50
N ARG A 115 20.91 -19.68 -2.53
CA ARG A 115 20.09 -18.48 -2.57
C ARG A 115 19.63 -18.13 -1.17
N ASN A 116 20.09 -17.02 -0.65
CA ASN A 116 19.52 -16.42 0.53
C ASN A 116 18.64 -15.24 0.12
N ILE A 117 17.47 -15.12 0.73
CA ILE A 117 16.58 -13.97 0.51
C ILE A 117 16.90 -12.97 1.62
N GLN A 118 17.46 -11.83 1.24
CA GLN A 118 17.62 -10.70 2.15
C GLN A 118 16.47 -9.72 1.95
N GLU A 119 15.75 -9.43 3.01
CA GLU A 119 14.77 -8.36 3.03
C GLU A 119 15.48 -7.01 3.19
N LYS A 120 15.19 -6.08 2.29
CA LYS A 120 15.64 -4.69 2.39
C LYS A 120 14.44 -3.79 2.64
N VAL A 121 14.49 -3.06 3.74
CA VAL A 121 13.50 -2.03 4.08
C VAL A 121 13.86 -0.72 3.39
N VAL A 122 12.92 -0.13 2.66
CA VAL A 122 13.09 1.13 1.93
C VAL A 122 12.03 2.13 2.39
N ASN A 123 12.44 3.30 2.86
CA ASN A 123 11.54 4.40 3.13
C ASN A 123 11.34 5.25 1.85
N LEU A 124 10.17 5.21 1.26
CA LEU A 124 9.85 5.93 0.02
C LEU A 124 9.96 7.46 0.19
N LYS A 125 9.71 7.98 1.40
CA LYS A 125 9.85 9.41 1.70
C LYS A 125 11.29 9.93 1.59
N SER A 126 12.28 9.05 1.68
CA SER A 126 13.68 9.41 1.45
C SER A 126 14.03 9.64 -0.03
N TYR A 127 13.18 9.15 -0.92
CA TYR A 127 13.38 9.22 -2.38
C TYR A 127 12.40 10.17 -3.06
N TYR A 128 11.17 10.27 -2.58
CA TYR A 128 10.09 11.02 -3.21
C TYR A 128 9.57 12.11 -2.28
N ASN A 129 9.33 13.30 -2.82
CA ASN A 129 8.83 14.45 -2.08
C ASN A 129 7.47 14.95 -2.57
N ALA A 130 6.94 14.38 -3.64
CA ALA A 130 5.63 14.71 -4.20
C ALA A 130 4.79 13.45 -4.41
N CYS A 131 3.49 13.54 -4.12
CA CYS A 131 2.50 12.49 -4.28
C CYS A 131 1.27 13.06 -4.99
N THR A 132 0.96 12.55 -6.17
CA THR A 132 -0.18 12.98 -6.99
C THR A 132 -1.06 11.78 -7.31
N THR A 133 -2.37 11.95 -7.27
CA THR A 133 -3.33 10.92 -7.67
C THR A 133 -3.78 11.14 -9.10
N GLU A 134 -4.11 10.04 -9.80
CA GLU A 134 -4.71 10.06 -11.15
C GLU A 134 -3.86 10.82 -12.18
N LYS A 135 -2.53 10.75 -12.07
CA LYS A 135 -1.62 11.48 -12.96
C LYS A 135 -1.22 10.65 -14.16
N GLN A 136 -1.27 11.29 -15.35
CA GLN A 136 -0.76 10.70 -16.58
C GLN A 136 0.77 10.65 -16.57
N ILE A 137 1.31 9.49 -16.92
CA ILE A 137 2.74 9.27 -17.15
C ILE A 137 2.92 8.38 -18.38
N GLU A 138 3.65 8.86 -19.37
CA GLU A 138 3.75 8.18 -20.66
C GLU A 138 2.35 7.84 -21.22
N ASN A 139 2.10 6.57 -21.54
CA ASN A 139 0.81 6.10 -22.05
C ASN A 139 -0.13 5.59 -20.94
N PHE A 140 0.28 5.73 -19.66
CA PHE A 140 -0.47 5.17 -18.53
C PHE A 140 -0.98 6.26 -17.60
N ARG A 141 -2.10 5.99 -16.96
CA ARG A 141 -2.59 6.78 -15.82
C ARG A 141 -2.27 6.02 -14.54
N ALA A 142 -1.51 6.67 -13.66
CA ALA A 142 -1.19 6.12 -12.35
C ALA A 142 -2.30 6.44 -11.34
N ASP A 143 -2.68 5.48 -10.50
CA ASP A 143 -3.57 5.74 -9.38
C ASP A 143 -2.94 6.74 -8.41
N ILE A 144 -1.69 6.48 -8.07
CA ILE A 144 -0.83 7.39 -7.30
C ILE A 144 0.55 7.41 -7.95
N LEU A 145 1.06 8.60 -8.18
CA LEU A 145 2.41 8.83 -8.69
C LEU A 145 3.26 9.49 -7.61
N LEU A 146 4.38 8.86 -7.26
CA LEU A 146 5.40 9.45 -6.41
C LEU A 146 6.53 9.99 -7.27
N GLU A 147 6.89 11.25 -7.05
CA GLU A 147 7.91 11.96 -7.81
C GLU A 147 8.92 12.64 -6.87
N ASN A 148 10.08 12.98 -7.44
CA ASN A 148 11.03 13.84 -6.78
C ASN A 148 11.28 15.07 -7.66
N ASN A 149 10.84 16.24 -7.19
CA ASN A 149 10.93 17.50 -7.92
C ASN A 149 12.35 18.13 -7.89
N ILE A 150 13.25 17.57 -7.08
CA ILE A 150 14.60 18.11 -6.87
C ILE A 150 15.66 17.22 -7.52
N ARG A 151 15.45 15.91 -7.46
CA ARG A 151 16.41 14.92 -7.95
C ARG A 151 15.85 14.20 -9.17
N SER A 152 16.70 13.89 -10.14
CA SER A 152 16.34 13.07 -11.31
C SER A 152 16.22 11.59 -10.88
N ILE A 153 15.11 11.23 -10.24
CA ILE A 153 14.76 9.87 -9.84
C ILE A 153 13.56 9.45 -10.68
N LYS A 154 13.57 8.21 -11.17
CA LYS A 154 12.40 7.66 -11.89
C LYS A 154 11.17 7.74 -10.99
N PRO A 155 10.04 8.22 -11.50
CA PRO A 155 8.78 8.22 -10.76
C PRO A 155 8.36 6.80 -10.42
N LEU A 156 7.65 6.65 -9.30
CA LEU A 156 7.13 5.37 -8.81
C LEU A 156 5.61 5.40 -8.89
N LEU A 157 5.03 4.40 -9.52
CA LEU A 157 3.59 4.20 -9.59
C LEU A 157 3.16 3.33 -8.42
N ILE A 158 2.10 3.75 -7.72
CA ILE A 158 1.37 2.91 -6.78
C ILE A 158 -0.01 2.67 -7.39
N GLU A 159 -0.31 1.41 -7.64
CA GLU A 159 -1.56 0.94 -8.26
C GLU A 159 -2.40 0.21 -7.23
N ILE A 160 -3.69 0.47 -7.23
CA ILE A 160 -4.63 -0.16 -6.30
C ILE A 160 -5.35 -1.30 -7.02
N CYS A 161 -5.15 -2.52 -6.55
CA CYS A 161 -5.79 -3.71 -7.09
C CYS A 161 -6.97 -4.11 -6.20
N VAL A 162 -8.20 -3.86 -6.63
CA VAL A 162 -9.40 -4.38 -5.95
C VAL A 162 -9.86 -5.69 -6.62
N THR A 163 -10.13 -5.67 -7.92
CA THR A 163 -10.56 -6.85 -8.69
C THR A 163 -9.62 -7.15 -9.85
N HIS A 164 -9.06 -6.12 -10.46
CA HIS A 164 -8.23 -6.24 -11.65
C HIS A 164 -6.78 -5.86 -11.33
N PRO A 165 -5.82 -6.79 -11.52
CA PRO A 165 -4.40 -6.50 -11.38
C PRO A 165 -3.91 -5.58 -12.50
N CYS A 166 -2.71 -5.02 -12.34
CA CYS A 166 -2.02 -4.26 -13.37
C CYS A 166 -1.95 -5.03 -14.69
N SER A 167 -2.20 -4.34 -15.80
CA SER A 167 -2.07 -4.93 -17.12
C SER A 167 -0.62 -5.34 -17.41
N GLU A 168 -0.45 -6.40 -18.21
CA GLU A 168 0.88 -6.84 -18.64
C GLU A 168 1.63 -5.72 -19.39
N GLU A 169 0.94 -4.93 -20.19
CA GLU A 169 1.51 -3.78 -20.89
C GLU A 169 2.14 -2.79 -19.90
N LYS A 170 1.43 -2.45 -18.82
CA LYS A 170 1.92 -1.56 -17.78
C LYS A 170 3.11 -2.16 -17.03
N ILE A 171 3.07 -3.44 -16.70
CA ILE A 171 4.19 -4.15 -16.06
C ILE A 171 5.43 -4.17 -16.98
N ASN A 172 5.24 -4.37 -18.29
CA ASN A 172 6.31 -4.43 -19.28
C ASN A 172 6.87 -3.04 -19.66
N SER A 173 6.27 -1.95 -19.22
CA SER A 173 6.73 -0.58 -19.48
C SER A 173 8.07 -0.22 -18.85
N LYS A 174 8.59 -1.06 -17.94
CA LYS A 174 9.80 -0.83 -17.13
C LYS A 174 9.69 0.36 -16.15
N LEU A 175 8.50 0.90 -15.96
CA LEU A 175 8.23 1.85 -14.88
C LEU A 175 8.25 1.11 -13.53
N PRO A 176 8.82 1.70 -12.49
CA PRO A 176 8.72 1.16 -11.13
C PRO A 176 7.25 1.15 -10.68
N ILE A 177 6.73 0.00 -10.25
CA ILE A 177 5.33 -0.16 -9.84
C ILE A 177 5.25 -0.91 -8.51
N ILE A 178 4.37 -0.44 -7.63
CA ILE A 178 3.90 -1.16 -6.44
C ILE A 178 2.40 -1.37 -6.61
N GLU A 179 1.95 -2.61 -6.72
CA GLU A 179 0.54 -2.98 -6.79
C GLU A 179 0.05 -3.41 -5.42
N ILE A 180 -0.89 -2.68 -4.84
CA ILE A 180 -1.42 -2.89 -3.49
C ILE A 180 -2.79 -3.56 -3.60
N PRO A 181 -2.94 -4.83 -3.14
CA PRO A 181 -4.24 -5.49 -3.11
C PRO A 181 -5.11 -4.91 -2.00
N ILE A 182 -6.36 -4.57 -2.34
CA ILE A 182 -7.37 -4.06 -1.42
C ILE A 182 -8.65 -4.89 -1.58
N ASN A 183 -8.98 -5.69 -0.59
CA ASN A 183 -10.18 -6.52 -0.60
C ASN A 183 -11.31 -5.92 0.25
N SER A 184 -10.95 -5.08 1.23
CA SER A 184 -11.88 -4.55 2.22
C SER A 184 -11.43 -3.19 2.77
N GLU A 185 -12.31 -2.52 3.51
CA GLU A 185 -11.96 -1.31 4.27
C GLU A 185 -10.97 -1.60 5.40
N ASP A 186 -10.89 -2.85 5.88
CA ASP A 186 -9.93 -3.21 6.93
C ASP A 186 -8.50 -3.22 6.39
N ASP A 187 -8.27 -3.61 5.14
CA ASP A 187 -6.96 -3.48 4.48
C ASP A 187 -6.52 -2.01 4.40
N ILE A 188 -7.46 -1.10 4.15
CA ILE A 188 -7.19 0.34 4.11
C ILE A 188 -6.87 0.87 5.51
N LYS A 189 -7.58 0.39 6.54
CA LYS A 189 -7.30 0.71 7.94
C LYS A 189 -5.92 0.21 8.38
N ASP A 190 -5.48 -0.93 7.87
CA ASP A 190 -4.13 -1.43 8.09
C ASP A 190 -3.07 -0.55 7.44
N ILE A 191 -3.33 0.00 6.24
CA ILE A 191 -2.46 0.99 5.62
C ILE A 191 -2.36 2.26 6.48
N GLU A 192 -3.44 2.73 7.08
CA GLU A 192 -3.42 3.89 7.97
C GLU A 192 -2.57 3.66 9.22
N LYS A 193 -2.69 2.50 9.85
CA LYS A 193 -2.01 2.17 11.10
C LYS A 193 -0.54 1.83 10.93
N ASN A 194 -0.21 1.08 9.86
CA ASN A 194 1.13 0.57 9.62
C ASN A 194 1.93 1.54 8.75
N THR A 195 3.23 1.63 8.97
CA THR A 195 4.13 2.42 8.11
C THR A 195 4.49 1.69 6.82
N GLU A 196 4.26 0.38 6.75
CA GLU A 196 4.61 -0.49 5.63
C GLU A 196 3.44 -0.63 4.66
N LEU A 197 3.72 -0.38 3.37
CA LEU A 197 2.84 -0.75 2.26
C LEU A 197 3.16 -2.17 1.82
N LYS A 198 2.16 -3.04 1.86
CA LYS A 198 2.28 -4.43 1.41
C LYS A 198 1.70 -4.56 0.01
N GLY A 199 2.50 -5.06 -0.93
CA GLY A 199 2.05 -5.21 -2.32
C GLY A 199 3.02 -5.99 -3.17
N LYS A 200 2.64 -6.23 -4.42
CA LYS A 200 3.53 -6.79 -5.44
C LYS A 200 4.38 -5.67 -6.02
N ILE A 201 5.64 -5.96 -6.26
CA ILE A 201 6.62 -4.97 -6.71
C ILE A 201 7.14 -5.39 -8.08
N TYR A 202 7.03 -4.47 -9.03
CA TYR A 202 7.49 -4.66 -10.40
C TYR A 202 8.54 -3.61 -10.78
N ASN A 203 9.55 -4.01 -11.54
CA ASN A 203 10.55 -3.13 -12.15
C ASN A 203 11.36 -2.25 -11.18
N ILE A 204 11.31 -2.51 -9.88
CA ILE A 204 12.16 -1.82 -8.91
C ILE A 204 13.48 -2.58 -8.82
N THR A 205 14.53 -2.03 -9.39
CA THR A 205 15.89 -2.56 -9.23
C THR A 205 16.56 -1.87 -8.05
N LEU A 206 17.29 -2.64 -7.25
CA LEU A 206 18.06 -2.09 -6.12
C LEU A 206 19.15 -1.11 -6.58
N LYS A 207 19.51 -1.09 -7.86
CA LYS A 207 20.43 -0.11 -8.45
C LYS A 207 19.80 1.29 -8.52
N ASP A 208 18.50 1.38 -8.72
CA ASP A 208 17.77 2.65 -8.78
C ASP A 208 17.60 3.26 -7.36
N ALA A 209 17.72 2.42 -6.33
CA ALA A 209 17.70 2.81 -4.92
C ALA A 209 19.11 3.15 -4.36
N TYR A 210 20.15 3.11 -5.18
CA TYR A 210 21.52 3.35 -4.76
C TYR A 210 22.08 4.66 -5.33
N ARG A 211 21.86 5.78 -4.62
CA ARG A 211 22.94 6.75 -4.33
C ARG A 211 22.92 6.96 -2.81
N PRO A 212 24.06 6.78 -2.15
CA PRO A 212 24.08 6.69 -0.69
C PRO A 212 23.80 8.05 -0.08
N LEU A 213 22.71 8.16 0.65
CA LEU A 213 22.75 8.90 1.91
C LEU A 213 23.35 7.90 2.91
N GLU A 214 24.34 8.33 3.65
CA GLU A 214 25.02 7.54 4.65
C GLU A 214 24.04 6.71 5.46
N ILE A 215 24.01 5.42 5.18
CA ILE A 215 23.27 4.46 5.99
C ILE A 215 24.20 4.16 7.15
N VAL A 216 23.87 4.70 8.31
CA VAL A 216 24.42 4.17 9.57
C VAL A 216 23.96 2.72 9.65
N TYR A 217 24.85 1.81 9.35
CA TYR A 217 24.61 0.38 9.50
C TYR A 217 24.33 0.08 10.97
N PRO A 218 23.21 -0.54 11.34
CA PRO A 218 23.18 -1.27 12.60
C PRO A 218 24.22 -2.40 12.47
N ILE A 219 24.99 -2.55 13.52
CA ILE A 219 26.06 -3.51 13.75
C ILE A 219 25.79 -4.83 13.05
N PRO A 220 26.78 -5.40 12.31
CA PRO A 220 26.61 -6.69 11.68
C PRO A 220 26.30 -7.74 12.75
N VAL A 221 25.14 -8.37 12.64
CA VAL A 221 24.85 -9.57 13.42
C VAL A 221 25.83 -10.63 12.91
N SER A 222 26.86 -10.89 13.69
CA SER A 222 27.76 -12.01 13.47
C SER A 222 26.91 -13.27 13.61
N TYR A 223 26.65 -13.94 12.49
CA TYR A 223 26.15 -15.30 12.53
C TYR A 223 27.23 -16.19 13.15
N THR A 224 27.09 -16.45 14.44
CA THR A 224 27.79 -17.58 15.06
C THR A 224 27.21 -18.84 14.45
N HIS A 225 27.98 -19.52 13.62
CA HIS A 225 27.69 -20.89 13.22
C HIS A 225 27.45 -21.70 14.50
N LEU A 226 26.23 -22.24 14.63
CA LEU A 226 25.94 -23.27 15.61
C LEU A 226 26.86 -24.48 15.27
N THR A 227 27.93 -24.61 15.98
CA THR A 227 28.71 -25.84 15.98
C THR A 227 27.87 -26.91 16.66
N LEU A 228 27.43 -27.90 15.89
CA LEU A 228 26.83 -29.12 16.44
C LEU A 228 27.86 -29.78 17.35
N PRO A 229 27.46 -30.28 18.53
CA PRO A 229 28.38 -31.00 19.40
C PRO A 229 28.88 -32.25 18.69
N THR A 230 30.18 -32.36 18.57
CA THR A 230 30.86 -33.60 18.18
C THR A 230 30.57 -34.67 19.22
N THR A 231 29.77 -35.68 18.86
CA THR A 231 29.66 -36.89 19.63
C THR A 231 30.98 -37.66 19.49
N GLU A 232 31.81 -37.57 20.50
CA GLU A 232 32.92 -38.55 20.68
C GLU A 232 32.30 -39.95 20.86
N ARG A 233 32.69 -40.85 19.98
CA ARG A 233 32.47 -42.29 20.21
C ARG A 233 33.65 -42.81 21.01
N VAL A 234 33.31 -43.35 22.17
CA VAL A 234 34.16 -44.30 22.92
C VAL A 234 33.96 -45.67 22.34
#